data_0fa64e7a2c7f47ee99376b88e6fe9fab
#
_entry.id   0fa64e7a2c7f47ee99376b88e6fe9fab
#
_cell.length_a   1.000
_cell.length_b   1.000
_cell.length_c   1.000
_cell.angle_alpha   90.00
_cell.angle_beta   90.00
_cell.angle_gamma   90.00
#
_symmetry.space_group_name_H-M   'P 1'
#
loop_
_entity.id
_entity.type
_entity.pdbx_description
1 polymer ?
#
loop_
_entity_poly.entity_id
_entity_poly.type
_entity_poly.pdbx_seq_one_letter_code
_entity_poly.pdbx_strand_id
1 'polypeptide(L)'
;KEKNVDVISGDYKIQFEYRGRKIGYIQHKYPSGLYDRVCDLRSEKRFFLHGGITGVLYKKSFLQNNRIKLNETPGAAFQDQSFSFLVDLLAMTQYHIKTPVYNYTYDNPGSSMADDKKIMEISWECNYIEQQMNSREIEEQYIWENYYNYKYATYIAKMKSFSVAGKAKFKKQFMEEYKNDLSEIKKRSICMTTLTIRELSEFLENPDCFDGYQPEERPVKRMIHILDVLDQYATVLVGVGRIGSYLMQIAGECEKEFKCVCDNSKNIQSTKWNGYYVRSLEDAAKKCKGCKFVISVERFFDEIKAQLMSLGIEESDIVRY
;
A
#
# COMPACT_ATOMS: atom_id res chain seq x y z
N LYS A 1 -6.31 8.74 -29.85
CA LYS A 1 -6.54 10.19 -29.70
C LYS A 1 -5.53 10.69 -28.68
N GLU A 2 -4.65 11.60 -29.06
CA GLU A 2 -3.75 12.28 -28.13
C GLU A 2 -4.57 13.01 -27.06
N LYS A 3 -4.29 12.69 -25.80
CA LYS A 3 -4.89 13.39 -24.67
C LYS A 3 -3.86 14.42 -24.18
N ASN A 4 -4.23 15.68 -24.25
CA ASN A 4 -3.39 16.77 -23.73
C ASN A 4 -3.61 16.85 -22.20
N VAL A 5 -2.88 16.04 -21.46
CA VAL A 5 -2.92 15.99 -19.99
C VAL A 5 -1.52 16.22 -19.42
N ASP A 6 -1.44 16.64 -18.16
CA ASP A 6 -0.17 16.90 -17.49
C ASP A 6 0.55 15.61 -17.09
N VAL A 7 -0.23 14.58 -16.71
CA VAL A 7 0.27 13.30 -16.21
C VAL A 7 -0.54 12.14 -16.80
N ILE A 8 0.17 11.10 -17.25
CA ILE A 8 -0.42 9.81 -17.60
C ILE A 8 0.28 8.74 -16.76
N SER A 9 -0.48 7.90 -16.08
CA SER A 9 0.07 6.78 -15.30
C SER A 9 -0.65 5.49 -15.62
N GLY A 10 0.05 4.37 -15.44
CA GLY A 10 -0.51 3.04 -15.55
C GLY A 10 -0.24 2.20 -14.32
N ASP A 11 -0.84 1.01 -14.30
CA ASP A 11 -0.68 0.05 -13.22
C ASP A 11 0.70 -0.62 -13.24
N TYR A 12 1.01 -1.37 -12.20
CA TYR A 12 2.20 -2.20 -12.12
C TYR A 12 1.87 -3.68 -12.30
N LYS A 13 2.79 -4.42 -12.92
CA LYS A 13 2.89 -5.85 -12.69
C LYS A 13 3.98 -6.07 -11.63
N ILE A 14 3.59 -6.46 -10.42
CA ILE A 14 4.52 -6.90 -9.38
C ILE A 14 5.02 -8.29 -9.77
N GLN A 15 6.33 -8.46 -9.87
CA GLN A 15 6.95 -9.72 -10.26
C GLN A 15 7.94 -10.19 -9.20
N PHE A 16 8.01 -11.50 -9.03
CA PHE A 16 8.99 -12.17 -8.17
C PHE A 16 9.32 -13.55 -8.71
N GLU A 17 10.36 -14.16 -8.19
CA GLU A 17 10.76 -15.50 -8.59
C GLU A 17 10.10 -16.57 -7.71
N TYR A 18 9.52 -17.58 -8.35
CA TYR A 18 9.01 -18.78 -7.70
C TYR A 18 9.42 -20.01 -8.50
N ARG A 19 10.25 -20.88 -7.89
CA ARG A 19 10.75 -22.13 -8.49
C ARG A 19 11.37 -21.94 -9.89
N GLY A 20 12.21 -20.90 -10.03
CA GLY A 20 12.91 -20.59 -11.29
C GLY A 20 12.03 -19.93 -12.37
N ARG A 21 10.78 -19.58 -12.06
CA ARG A 21 9.86 -18.87 -12.98
C ARG A 21 9.54 -17.48 -12.41
N LYS A 22 9.50 -16.49 -13.29
CA LYS A 22 8.96 -15.16 -12.92
C LYS A 22 7.45 -15.19 -13.00
N ILE A 23 6.81 -14.99 -11.88
CA ILE A 23 5.36 -14.87 -11.73
C ILE A 23 4.99 -13.55 -11.10
N GLY A 24 3.73 -13.17 -11.12
CA GLY A 24 3.31 -11.93 -10.48
C GLY A 24 1.82 -11.63 -10.57
N TYR A 25 1.48 -10.42 -10.18
CA TYR A 25 0.11 -9.94 -10.19
C TYR A 25 0.04 -8.48 -10.61
N ILE A 26 -1.11 -8.06 -11.12
CA ILE A 26 -1.38 -6.66 -11.46
C ILE A 26 -1.84 -5.94 -10.21
N GLN A 27 -1.07 -4.91 -9.83
CA GLN A 27 -1.43 -4.00 -8.76
C GLN A 27 -2.10 -2.77 -9.34
N HIS A 28 -3.41 -2.65 -9.12
CA HIS A 28 -4.15 -1.44 -9.46
C HIS A 28 -3.78 -0.31 -8.47
N LYS A 29 -3.32 0.81 -9.01
CA LYS A 29 -2.85 1.96 -8.23
C LYS A 29 -3.99 2.85 -7.77
N TYR A 30 -5.08 2.90 -8.51
CA TYR A 30 -6.17 3.85 -8.32
C TYR A 30 -7.51 3.16 -8.06
N PRO A 31 -8.44 3.86 -7.42
CA PRO A 31 -9.85 3.44 -7.40
C PRO A 31 -10.41 3.28 -8.80
N SER A 32 -11.29 2.30 -9.00
CA SER A 32 -11.84 1.93 -10.31
C SER A 32 -12.45 3.12 -11.08
N GLY A 33 -13.06 4.07 -10.37
CA GLY A 33 -13.69 5.25 -10.99
C GLY A 33 -12.72 6.31 -11.52
N LEU A 34 -11.40 6.13 -11.36
CA LEU A 34 -10.40 7.08 -11.88
C LEU A 34 -9.74 6.61 -13.17
N TYR A 35 -9.96 5.35 -13.57
CA TYR A 35 -9.37 4.83 -14.81
C TYR A 35 -10.10 5.30 -16.06
N ASP A 36 -9.34 5.40 -17.15
CA ASP A 36 -9.78 5.65 -18.53
C ASP A 36 -10.57 6.96 -18.73
N ARG A 37 -10.40 7.91 -17.81
CA ARG A 37 -10.94 9.27 -17.91
C ARG A 37 -9.88 10.32 -17.55
N VAL A 38 -10.09 11.54 -18.01
CA VAL A 38 -9.34 12.70 -17.52
C VAL A 38 -9.90 13.05 -16.14
N CYS A 39 -9.00 13.16 -15.16
CA CYS A 39 -9.30 13.56 -13.80
C CYS A 39 -8.69 14.93 -13.53
N ASP A 40 -9.43 15.80 -12.87
CA ASP A 40 -8.93 16.97 -12.17
C ASP A 40 -9.01 16.68 -10.67
N LEU A 41 -7.93 16.13 -10.13
CA LEU A 41 -7.90 15.68 -8.74
C LEU A 41 -8.08 16.84 -7.75
N ARG A 42 -7.65 18.04 -8.13
CA ARG A 42 -7.78 19.23 -7.29
C ARG A 42 -9.22 19.70 -7.20
N SER A 43 -9.92 19.78 -8.32
CA SER A 43 -11.36 20.15 -8.34
C SER A 43 -12.22 19.07 -7.67
N GLU A 44 -11.85 17.81 -7.80
CA GLU A 44 -12.50 16.68 -7.13
C GLU A 44 -12.13 16.57 -5.64
N LYS A 45 -11.27 17.45 -5.11
CA LYS A 45 -10.70 17.40 -3.74
C LYS A 45 -10.11 16.04 -3.40
N ARG A 46 -9.49 15.39 -4.39
CA ARG A 46 -8.86 14.08 -4.26
C ARG A 46 -7.36 14.25 -4.39
N PHE A 47 -6.65 13.57 -3.54
CA PHE A 47 -5.20 13.56 -3.55
C PHE A 47 -4.73 12.12 -3.48
N PHE A 48 -4.13 11.65 -4.56
CA PHE A 48 -3.65 10.28 -4.65
C PHE A 48 -2.17 10.30 -5.00
N LEU A 49 -1.37 9.81 -4.10
CA LEU A 49 0.04 9.63 -4.38
C LEU A 49 0.23 8.50 -5.40
N HIS A 50 0.93 8.82 -6.47
CA HIS A 50 1.24 7.87 -7.53
C HIS A 50 2.11 6.68 -7.09
N GLY A 51 2.63 6.70 -5.87
CA GLY A 51 3.47 5.62 -5.34
C GLY A 51 4.81 5.50 -6.05
N GLY A 52 5.43 6.61 -6.43
CA GLY A 52 6.71 6.67 -7.09
C GLY A 52 6.63 7.12 -8.56
N ILE A 53 7.78 7.36 -9.17
CA ILE A 53 7.92 7.92 -10.53
C ILE A 53 7.82 6.87 -11.65
N THR A 54 7.82 5.59 -11.31
CA THR A 54 7.80 4.50 -12.28
C THR A 54 6.43 4.31 -12.91
N GLY A 55 6.39 3.99 -14.19
CA GLY A 55 5.13 3.78 -14.93
C GLY A 55 4.30 5.05 -15.11
N VAL A 56 4.95 6.23 -15.10
CA VAL A 56 4.30 7.54 -15.24
C VAL A 56 4.98 8.34 -16.34
N LEU A 57 4.18 9.01 -17.15
CA LEU A 57 4.62 9.98 -18.15
C LEU A 57 4.19 11.37 -17.70
N TYR A 58 5.12 12.31 -17.77
CA TYR A 58 4.91 13.70 -17.39
C TYR A 58 5.07 14.60 -18.62
N LYS A 59 4.16 15.55 -18.80
CA LYS A 59 4.31 16.58 -19.80
C LYS A 59 5.49 17.49 -19.41
N LYS A 60 6.52 17.58 -20.27
CA LYS A 60 7.74 18.34 -19.96
C LYS A 60 7.45 19.80 -19.60
N SER A 61 6.58 20.47 -20.35
CA SER A 61 6.20 21.87 -20.08
C SER A 61 5.49 22.02 -18.72
N PHE A 62 4.69 21.04 -18.29
CA PHE A 62 4.07 21.04 -16.97
C PHE A 62 5.15 21.05 -15.86
N LEU A 63 6.13 20.15 -15.93
CA LEU A 63 7.22 20.11 -14.95
C LEU A 63 8.03 21.40 -14.94
N GLN A 64 8.38 21.94 -16.13
CA GLN A 64 9.16 23.15 -16.25
C GLN A 64 8.43 24.39 -15.75
N ASN A 65 7.17 24.58 -16.15
CA ASN A 65 6.37 25.75 -15.77
C ASN A 65 6.11 25.79 -14.27
N ASN A 66 5.96 24.62 -13.64
CA ASN A 66 5.74 24.49 -12.20
C ASN A 66 7.03 24.31 -11.39
N ARG A 67 8.20 24.34 -12.05
CA ARG A 67 9.52 24.16 -11.41
C ARG A 67 9.59 22.91 -10.54
N ILE A 68 8.97 21.81 -11.00
CA ILE A 68 9.01 20.53 -10.30
C ILE A 68 10.33 19.84 -10.62
N LYS A 69 11.08 19.51 -9.58
CA LYS A 69 12.38 18.80 -9.65
C LYS A 69 12.44 17.75 -8.56
N LEU A 70 13.29 16.75 -8.76
CA LEU A 70 13.72 15.87 -7.67
C LEU A 70 14.50 16.68 -6.64
N ASN A 71 14.33 16.38 -5.37
CA ASN A 71 15.13 16.96 -4.31
C ASN A 71 16.56 16.43 -4.41
N GLU A 72 17.54 17.29 -4.58
CA GLU A 72 18.94 16.91 -4.76
C GLU A 72 19.61 16.61 -3.41
N THR A 73 19.18 15.51 -2.76
CA THR A 73 19.76 15.04 -1.51
C THR A 73 20.89 14.06 -1.75
N PRO A 74 21.93 13.99 -0.88
CA PRO A 74 22.97 12.99 -0.96
C PRO A 74 22.37 11.58 -0.79
N GLY A 75 22.72 10.63 -1.64
CA GLY A 75 22.37 9.22 -1.45
C GLY A 75 21.19 8.70 -2.26
N ALA A 76 20.46 9.53 -2.97
CA ALA A 76 19.39 9.14 -3.91
C ALA A 76 18.37 8.12 -3.35
N ALA A 77 17.76 8.41 -2.18
CA ALA A 77 16.69 7.60 -1.65
C ALA A 77 15.46 8.47 -1.35
N PHE A 78 14.29 7.92 -1.63
CA PHE A 78 12.97 8.51 -1.37
C PHE A 78 12.65 9.84 -2.09
N GLN A 79 13.52 10.32 -2.98
CA GLN A 79 13.30 11.56 -3.76
C GLN A 79 12.09 11.47 -4.69
N ASP A 80 11.71 10.27 -5.07
CA ASP A 80 10.51 9.99 -5.85
C ASP A 80 9.23 10.31 -5.07
N GLN A 81 9.27 10.30 -3.75
CA GLN A 81 8.13 10.61 -2.88
C GLN A 81 7.77 12.09 -2.92
N SER A 82 8.73 12.98 -2.68
CA SER A 82 8.49 14.42 -2.76
C SER A 82 8.15 14.86 -4.18
N PHE A 83 8.83 14.29 -5.17
CA PHE A 83 8.52 14.56 -6.57
C PHE A 83 7.08 14.18 -6.93
N SER A 84 6.65 12.97 -6.58
CA SER A 84 5.29 12.51 -6.84
C SER A 84 4.25 13.33 -6.11
N PHE A 85 4.53 13.72 -4.86
CA PHE A 85 3.64 14.60 -4.10
C PHE A 85 3.44 15.95 -4.79
N LEU A 86 4.54 16.58 -5.24
CA LEU A 86 4.49 17.88 -5.94
C LEU A 86 3.79 17.76 -7.31
N VAL A 87 3.95 16.64 -8.00
CA VAL A 87 3.21 16.38 -9.24
C VAL A 87 1.71 16.32 -8.96
N ASP A 88 1.28 15.55 -7.97
CA ASP A 88 -0.14 15.44 -7.62
C ASP A 88 -0.72 16.74 -7.09
N LEU A 89 0.09 17.53 -6.37
CA LEU A 89 -0.30 18.85 -5.89
C LEU A 89 -0.59 19.84 -7.02
N LEU A 90 0.19 19.78 -8.11
CA LEU A 90 0.23 20.84 -9.14
C LEU A 90 -0.40 20.42 -10.47
N ALA A 91 -0.59 19.12 -10.72
CA ALA A 91 -1.20 18.66 -11.96
C ALA A 91 -2.70 19.01 -11.99
N MET A 92 -3.10 19.74 -13.01
CA MET A 92 -4.51 20.08 -13.25
C MET A 92 -5.25 18.92 -13.92
N THR A 93 -4.55 18.15 -14.75
CA THR A 93 -5.17 17.07 -15.52
C THR A 93 -4.32 15.80 -15.46
N GLN A 94 -4.96 14.70 -15.06
CA GLN A 94 -4.34 13.39 -14.99
C GLN A 94 -5.17 12.35 -15.74
N TYR A 95 -4.52 11.33 -16.29
CA TYR A 95 -5.16 10.21 -16.93
C TYR A 95 -4.53 8.89 -16.49
N HIS A 96 -5.35 7.98 -16.00
CA HIS A 96 -4.89 6.69 -15.48
C HIS A 96 -5.38 5.57 -16.39
N ILE A 97 -4.45 4.73 -16.86
CA ILE A 97 -4.78 3.56 -17.68
C ILE A 97 -4.76 2.30 -16.83
N LYS A 98 -5.80 1.48 -17.00
CA LYS A 98 -5.92 0.19 -16.30
C LYS A 98 -5.11 -0.90 -17.05
N THR A 99 -3.85 -0.58 -17.32
CA THR A 99 -2.93 -1.48 -18.02
C THR A 99 -1.60 -1.44 -17.27
N PRO A 100 -0.98 -2.57 -16.98
CA PRO A 100 0.35 -2.57 -16.37
C PRO A 100 1.37 -2.08 -17.41
N VAL A 101 2.03 -0.96 -17.07
CA VAL A 101 3.06 -0.32 -17.92
C VAL A 101 4.46 -0.47 -17.34
N TYR A 102 4.57 -1.01 -16.14
CA TYR A 102 5.84 -1.22 -15.47
C TYR A 102 5.86 -2.56 -14.73
N ASN A 103 6.97 -3.30 -14.89
CA ASN A 103 7.23 -4.51 -14.15
C ASN A 103 8.10 -4.18 -12.92
N TYR A 104 7.51 -4.24 -11.74
CA TYR A 104 8.20 -4.00 -10.48
C TYR A 104 8.70 -5.32 -9.91
N THR A 105 10.03 -5.50 -9.86
CA THR A 105 10.65 -6.69 -9.26
C THR A 105 10.83 -6.48 -7.77
N TYR A 106 10.13 -7.27 -6.97
CA TYR A 106 10.07 -7.11 -5.52
C TYR A 106 11.32 -7.58 -4.79
N ASP A 107 12.06 -8.53 -5.35
CA ASP A 107 13.23 -9.18 -4.72
C ASP A 107 14.56 -8.54 -5.12
N ASN A 108 14.58 -7.26 -5.47
CA ASN A 108 15.81 -6.57 -5.80
C ASN A 108 16.68 -6.38 -4.53
N PRO A 109 17.84 -7.06 -4.41
CA PRO A 109 18.72 -6.93 -3.24
C PRO A 109 19.30 -5.52 -3.06
N GLY A 110 19.36 -4.73 -4.14
CA GLY A 110 19.84 -3.34 -4.14
C GLY A 110 18.76 -2.31 -3.79
N SER A 111 17.58 -2.73 -3.33
CA SER A 111 16.50 -1.81 -2.96
C SER A 111 16.89 -0.93 -1.78
N SER A 112 16.81 0.39 -1.95
CA SER A 112 17.03 1.38 -0.88
C SER A 112 15.97 1.36 0.22
N MET A 113 14.90 0.63 0.03
CA MET A 113 13.75 0.57 0.95
C MET A 113 14.07 -0.02 2.33
N ALA A 114 15.13 -0.82 2.44
CA ALA A 114 15.54 -1.51 3.67
C ALA A 114 16.90 -1.04 4.22
N ASP A 115 17.45 0.05 3.69
CA ASP A 115 18.74 0.58 4.15
C ASP A 115 18.53 1.56 5.31
N ASP A 116 18.81 1.10 6.52
CA ASP A 116 18.72 1.92 7.75
C ASP A 116 19.55 3.22 7.70
N LYS A 117 20.58 3.28 6.86
CA LYS A 117 21.40 4.50 6.70
C LYS A 117 20.60 5.63 6.07
N LYS A 118 19.54 5.30 5.34
CA LYS A 118 18.72 6.23 4.58
C LYS A 118 17.42 6.63 5.27
N ILE A 119 17.21 6.18 6.51
CA ILE A 119 15.96 6.43 7.25
C ILE A 119 15.67 7.93 7.43
N MET A 120 16.73 8.74 7.59
CA MET A 120 16.58 10.19 7.77
C MET A 120 16.17 10.91 6.49
N GLU A 121 16.43 10.33 5.32
CA GLU A 121 16.11 10.95 4.03
C GLU A 121 14.59 11.10 3.85
N ILE A 122 13.79 10.28 4.51
CA ILE A 122 12.32 10.41 4.52
C ILE A 122 11.87 11.72 5.16
N SER A 123 12.50 12.09 6.27
CA SER A 123 12.26 13.37 6.94
C SER A 123 12.65 14.54 6.03
N TRP A 124 13.78 14.44 5.34
CA TRP A 124 14.21 15.48 4.39
C TRP A 124 13.23 15.66 3.23
N GLU A 125 12.69 14.57 2.70
CA GLU A 125 11.68 14.62 1.63
C GLU A 125 10.35 15.22 2.12
N CYS A 126 9.90 14.88 3.31
CA CYS A 126 8.71 15.50 3.91
C CYS A 126 8.93 17.00 4.15
N ASN A 127 10.07 17.38 4.72
CA ASN A 127 10.40 18.78 4.94
C ASN A 127 10.52 19.57 3.61
N TYR A 128 11.04 18.95 2.55
CA TYR A 128 11.06 19.54 1.23
C TYR A 128 9.65 19.78 0.67
N ILE A 129 8.72 18.81 0.82
CA ILE A 129 7.30 18.98 0.45
C ILE A 129 6.72 20.20 1.16
N GLU A 130 6.91 20.29 2.47
CA GLU A 130 6.37 21.38 3.29
C GLU A 130 6.92 22.74 2.87
N GLN A 131 8.23 22.84 2.62
CA GLN A 131 8.87 24.05 2.09
C GLN A 131 8.27 24.45 0.73
N GLN A 132 8.05 23.48 -0.15
CA GLN A 132 7.45 23.73 -1.46
C GLN A 132 5.99 24.19 -1.36
N MET A 133 5.22 23.63 -0.42
CA MET A 133 3.84 24.05 -0.17
C MET A 133 3.79 25.48 0.38
N ASN A 134 4.62 25.78 1.37
CA ASN A 134 4.72 27.13 1.95
C ASN A 134 5.18 28.17 0.93
N SER A 135 6.21 27.87 0.13
CA SER A 135 6.73 28.80 -0.90
C SER A 135 5.73 29.09 -2.03
N ARG A 136 4.74 28.24 -2.20
CA ARG A 136 3.65 28.37 -3.18
C ARG A 136 2.36 28.89 -2.55
N GLU A 137 2.39 29.26 -1.27
CA GLU A 137 1.24 29.80 -0.54
C GLU A 137 0.02 28.88 -0.61
N ILE A 138 0.23 27.56 -0.48
CA ILE A 138 -0.86 26.58 -0.47
C ILE A 138 -1.67 26.73 0.83
N GLU A 139 -2.92 27.15 0.71
CA GLU A 139 -3.80 27.39 1.85
C GLU A 139 -4.90 26.35 1.99
N GLU A 140 -5.15 25.54 0.96
CA GLU A 140 -6.24 24.57 0.95
C GLU A 140 -6.07 23.51 2.06
N GLN A 141 -6.99 23.53 3.02
CA GLN A 141 -6.96 22.67 4.19
C GLN A 141 -6.84 21.19 3.84
N TYR A 142 -7.60 20.70 2.85
CA TYR A 142 -7.55 19.28 2.46
C TYR A 142 -6.18 18.83 1.95
N ILE A 143 -5.37 19.75 1.39
CA ILE A 143 -4.01 19.46 0.94
C ILE A 143 -3.09 19.25 2.15
N TRP A 144 -3.19 20.15 3.14
CA TRP A 144 -2.44 20.03 4.39
C TRP A 144 -2.84 18.79 5.19
N GLU A 145 -4.13 18.43 5.21
CA GLU A 145 -4.61 17.18 5.81
C GLU A 145 -3.98 15.96 5.13
N ASN A 146 -3.93 15.93 3.80
CA ASN A 146 -3.27 14.87 3.05
C ASN A 146 -1.76 14.83 3.31
N TYR A 147 -1.09 15.98 3.40
CA TYR A 147 0.33 16.05 3.70
C TYR A 147 0.65 15.48 5.09
N TYR A 148 -0.03 15.90 6.14
CA TYR A 148 0.22 15.39 7.49
C TYR A 148 -0.18 13.91 7.63
N ASN A 149 -1.25 13.49 7.01
CA ASN A 149 -1.58 12.06 6.94
C ASN A 149 -0.48 11.26 6.25
N TYR A 150 0.02 11.74 5.11
CA TYR A 150 1.12 11.12 4.38
C TYR A 150 2.41 11.07 5.22
N LYS A 151 2.83 12.19 5.80
CA LYS A 151 4.05 12.31 6.63
C LYS A 151 4.02 11.27 7.76
N TYR A 152 2.97 11.30 8.57
CA TYR A 152 2.92 10.45 9.77
C TYR A 152 2.62 8.99 9.47
N ALA A 153 1.78 8.68 8.50
CA ALA A 153 1.59 7.30 8.04
C ALA A 153 2.90 6.70 7.49
N THR A 154 3.68 7.49 6.74
CA THR A 154 4.99 7.08 6.24
C THR A 154 5.97 6.84 7.38
N TYR A 155 6.04 7.75 8.36
CA TYR A 155 6.92 7.60 9.52
C TYR A 155 6.61 6.35 10.32
N ILE A 156 5.33 6.11 10.61
CA ILE A 156 4.86 4.90 11.31
C ILE A 156 5.21 3.64 10.52
N ALA A 157 4.94 3.62 9.21
CA ALA A 157 5.29 2.48 8.36
C ALA A 157 6.79 2.18 8.38
N LYS A 158 7.62 3.22 8.43
CA LYS A 158 9.07 3.06 8.53
C LYS A 158 9.51 2.59 9.91
N MET A 159 8.91 3.11 10.98
CA MET A 159 9.13 2.58 12.33
C MET A 159 8.82 1.09 12.44
N LYS A 160 7.87 0.58 11.67
CA LYS A 160 7.56 -0.86 11.61
C LYS A 160 8.53 -1.67 10.75
N SER A 161 9.23 -1.06 9.79
CA SER A 161 10.04 -1.77 8.77
C SER A 161 11.55 -1.74 8.98
N PHE A 162 12.08 -0.83 9.78
CA PHE A 162 13.53 -0.70 10.01
C PHE A 162 14.04 -1.58 11.15
N SER A 163 15.36 -1.81 11.19
CA SER A 163 16.02 -2.48 12.30
C SER A 163 15.88 -1.69 13.61
N VAL A 164 16.13 -2.33 14.75
CA VAL A 164 16.10 -1.70 16.07
C VAL A 164 17.03 -0.47 16.14
N ALA A 165 18.22 -0.56 15.54
CA ALA A 165 19.18 0.55 15.52
C ALA A 165 18.70 1.72 14.65
N GLY A 166 18.10 1.44 13.49
CA GLY A 166 17.48 2.45 12.62
C GLY A 166 16.31 3.14 13.32
N LYS A 167 15.43 2.35 13.95
CA LYS A 167 14.30 2.86 14.73
C LYS A 167 14.74 3.82 15.83
N ALA A 168 15.73 3.45 16.62
CA ALA A 168 16.24 4.28 17.74
C ALA A 168 16.71 5.67 17.27
N LYS A 169 17.39 5.71 16.10
CA LYS A 169 17.82 6.98 15.49
C LYS A 169 16.63 7.82 15.02
N PHE A 170 15.65 7.21 14.41
CA PHE A 170 14.51 7.90 13.81
C PHE A 170 13.47 8.34 14.85
N LYS A 171 13.30 7.61 15.95
CA LYS A 171 12.40 7.97 17.05
C LYS A 171 12.57 9.42 17.50
N LYS A 172 13.83 9.82 17.77
CA LYS A 172 14.14 11.18 18.20
C LYS A 172 13.70 12.22 17.18
N GLN A 173 14.03 12.00 15.92
CA GLN A 173 13.65 12.90 14.83
C GLN A 173 12.12 12.98 14.67
N PHE A 174 11.44 11.85 14.70
CA PHE A 174 9.98 11.80 14.62
C PHE A 174 9.31 12.62 15.74
N MET A 175 9.74 12.39 16.99
CA MET A 175 9.21 13.12 18.16
C MET A 175 9.46 14.63 18.06
N GLU A 176 10.64 15.04 17.62
CA GLU A 176 11.00 16.45 17.44
C GLU A 176 10.14 17.12 16.37
N GLU A 177 10.00 16.48 15.22
CA GLU A 177 9.18 17.02 14.12
C GLU A 177 7.71 17.10 14.48
N TYR A 178 7.14 16.07 15.09
CA TYR A 178 5.76 16.12 15.53
C TYR A 178 5.52 17.28 16.53
N LYS A 179 6.45 17.50 17.45
CA LYS A 179 6.37 18.60 18.40
C LYS A 179 6.37 19.97 17.73
N ASN A 180 7.17 20.12 16.67
CA ASN A 180 7.23 21.34 15.88
C ASN A 180 5.96 21.53 15.03
N ASP A 181 5.45 20.45 14.43
CA ASP A 181 4.27 20.48 13.57
C ASP A 181 2.96 20.70 14.36
N LEU A 182 2.95 20.39 15.66
CA LEU A 182 1.73 20.40 16.48
C LEU A 182 1.01 21.75 16.51
N SER A 183 1.76 22.85 16.43
CA SER A 183 1.19 24.19 16.37
C SER A 183 0.44 24.45 15.07
N GLU A 184 1.02 24.07 13.94
CA GLU A 184 0.38 24.22 12.60
C GLU A 184 -0.78 23.23 12.43
N ILE A 185 -0.65 22.01 12.91
CA ILE A 185 -1.73 21.01 12.93
C ILE A 185 -2.97 21.58 13.67
N LYS A 186 -2.75 22.17 14.85
CA LYS A 186 -3.83 22.79 15.62
C LYS A 186 -4.39 24.03 14.96
N LYS A 187 -3.54 24.95 14.51
CA LYS A 187 -3.93 26.20 13.85
C LYS A 187 -4.78 25.95 12.59
N ARG A 188 -4.40 24.97 11.80
CA ARG A 188 -5.13 24.58 10.59
C ARG A 188 -6.27 23.61 10.83
N SER A 189 -6.51 23.18 12.08
CA SER A 189 -7.54 22.19 12.44
C SER A 189 -7.43 20.93 11.58
N ILE A 190 -6.20 20.42 11.40
CA ILE A 190 -5.92 19.26 10.54
C ILE A 190 -6.60 18.01 11.08
N CYS A 191 -7.38 17.36 10.24
CA CYS A 191 -8.02 16.09 10.52
C CYS A 191 -7.26 14.93 9.86
N MET A 192 -6.54 14.15 10.65
CA MET A 192 -5.88 12.95 10.18
C MET A 192 -6.83 11.75 10.17
N THR A 193 -6.50 10.71 9.39
CA THR A 193 -7.30 9.49 9.37
C THR A 193 -7.31 8.81 10.74
N THR A 194 -8.39 8.12 11.07
CA THR A 194 -8.53 7.38 12.34
C THR A 194 -7.36 6.42 12.58
N LEU A 195 -6.86 5.78 11.52
CA LEU A 195 -5.72 4.88 11.63
C LEU A 195 -4.44 5.64 12.00
N THR A 196 -4.15 6.73 11.30
CA THR A 196 -2.95 7.56 11.55
C THR A 196 -2.99 8.13 12.97
N ILE A 197 -4.14 8.65 13.42
CA ILE A 197 -4.30 9.19 14.77
C ILE A 197 -4.04 8.11 15.82
N ARG A 198 -4.64 6.93 15.65
CA ARG A 198 -4.48 5.84 16.62
C ARG A 198 -3.03 5.42 16.76
N GLU A 199 -2.36 5.14 15.66
CA GLU A 199 -0.97 4.68 15.67
C GLU A 199 0.00 5.76 16.13
N LEU A 200 -0.29 7.03 15.79
CA LEU A 200 0.47 8.17 16.29
C LEU A 200 0.30 8.34 17.80
N SER A 201 -0.92 8.23 18.32
CA SER A 201 -1.18 8.30 19.77
C SER A 201 -0.46 7.17 20.52
N GLU A 202 -0.53 5.93 20.00
CA GLU A 202 0.18 4.79 20.56
C GLU A 202 1.70 5.04 20.61
N PHE A 203 2.28 5.58 19.55
CA PHE A 203 3.69 5.93 19.50
C PHE A 203 4.07 7.06 20.47
N LEU A 204 3.24 8.08 20.60
CA LEU A 204 3.50 9.22 21.49
C LEU A 204 3.40 8.82 22.97
N GLU A 205 2.50 7.90 23.31
CA GLU A 205 2.37 7.36 24.66
C GLU A 205 3.50 6.37 24.99
N ASN A 206 3.89 5.55 24.03
CA ASN A 206 4.98 4.58 24.16
C ASN A 206 5.84 4.56 22.88
N PRO A 207 6.93 5.35 22.83
CA PRO A 207 7.81 5.39 21.65
C PRO A 207 8.46 4.05 21.28
N ASP A 208 8.43 3.07 22.17
CA ASP A 208 8.97 1.73 21.97
C ASP A 208 7.91 0.72 21.45
N CYS A 209 6.66 1.16 21.27
CA CYS A 209 5.56 0.28 20.83
C CYS A 209 5.85 -0.46 19.52
N PHE A 210 6.71 0.10 18.66
CA PHE A 210 7.11 -0.52 17.39
C PHE A 210 8.41 -1.32 17.46
N ASP A 211 9.10 -1.42 18.60
CA ASP A 211 10.40 -2.11 18.69
C ASP A 211 10.27 -3.62 18.50
N GLY A 212 9.17 -4.20 18.96
CA GLY A 212 8.84 -5.62 18.76
C GLY A 212 8.41 -5.97 17.33
N TYR A 213 8.12 -4.97 16.49
CA TYR A 213 7.80 -5.21 15.09
C TYR A 213 9.06 -5.67 14.37
N GLN A 214 9.05 -6.93 13.97
CA GLN A 214 9.99 -7.42 12.97
C GLN A 214 9.62 -6.81 11.62
N PRO A 215 10.61 -6.52 10.74
CA PRO A 215 10.27 -6.19 9.37
C PRO A 215 9.29 -7.25 8.89
N GLU A 216 8.06 -6.83 8.57
CA GLU A 216 7.04 -7.77 8.10
C GLU A 216 7.67 -8.61 7.01
N GLU A 217 7.47 -9.92 7.07
CA GLU A 217 7.88 -10.78 5.97
C GLU A 217 7.37 -10.16 4.68
N ARG A 218 8.31 -9.88 3.76
CA ARG A 218 7.96 -9.18 2.53
C ARG A 218 6.72 -9.85 1.93
N PRO A 219 5.73 -9.11 1.44
CA PRO A 219 4.48 -9.70 0.91
C PRO A 219 4.71 -10.86 -0.04
N VAL A 220 5.82 -10.84 -0.78
CA VAL A 220 6.26 -11.91 -1.67
C VAL A 220 6.55 -13.22 -0.93
N LYS A 221 7.18 -13.20 0.23
CA LYS A 221 7.43 -14.43 0.99
C LYS A 221 6.14 -15.10 1.44
N ARG A 222 5.16 -14.29 1.85
CA ARG A 222 3.82 -14.79 2.22
C ARG A 222 3.11 -15.38 0.99
N MET A 223 3.21 -14.72 -0.16
CA MET A 223 2.64 -15.24 -1.41
C MET A 223 3.28 -16.57 -1.82
N ILE A 224 4.60 -16.70 -1.71
CA ILE A 224 5.34 -17.95 -1.96
C ILE A 224 4.86 -19.04 -1.00
N HIS A 225 4.74 -18.73 0.29
CA HIS A 225 4.21 -19.69 1.27
C HIS A 225 2.81 -20.18 0.89
N ILE A 226 1.92 -19.29 0.46
CA ILE A 226 0.56 -19.71 0.03
C ILE A 226 0.61 -20.58 -1.22
N LEU A 227 1.51 -20.30 -2.18
CA LEU A 227 1.71 -21.16 -3.35
C LEU A 227 2.21 -22.56 -2.95
N ASP A 228 3.09 -22.66 -1.95
CA ASP A 228 3.56 -23.95 -1.42
C ASP A 228 2.44 -24.69 -0.68
N VAL A 229 1.55 -23.99 0.02
CA VAL A 229 0.34 -24.58 0.62
C VAL A 229 -0.60 -25.13 -0.47
N LEU A 230 -0.81 -24.38 -1.56
CA LEU A 230 -1.63 -24.82 -2.70
C LEU A 230 -1.05 -26.05 -3.42
N ASP A 231 0.26 -26.26 -3.36
CA ASP A 231 0.90 -27.47 -3.91
C ASP A 231 0.59 -28.74 -3.11
N GLN A 232 0.44 -28.59 -1.81
CA GLN A 232 0.37 -29.72 -0.89
C GLN A 232 -1.06 -30.04 -0.47
N TYR A 233 -1.94 -29.05 -0.48
CA TYR A 233 -3.27 -29.16 0.12
C TYR A 233 -4.37 -28.56 -0.75
N ALA A 234 -5.54 -29.19 -0.74
CA ALA A 234 -6.74 -28.53 -1.21
C ALA A 234 -7.03 -27.32 -0.31
N THR A 235 -7.20 -26.15 -0.91
CA THR A 235 -7.17 -24.87 -0.19
C THR A 235 -8.41 -24.03 -0.47
N VAL A 236 -8.96 -23.42 0.56
CA VAL A 236 -10.05 -22.45 0.49
C VAL A 236 -9.47 -21.04 0.63
N LEU A 237 -9.84 -20.13 -0.26
CA LEU A 237 -9.51 -18.71 -0.13
C LEU A 237 -10.60 -17.99 0.66
N VAL A 238 -10.23 -17.36 1.76
CA VAL A 238 -11.10 -16.53 2.59
C VAL A 238 -10.80 -15.07 2.37
N GLY A 239 -11.78 -14.36 1.81
CA GLY A 239 -11.68 -12.95 1.47
C GLY A 239 -11.48 -12.71 -0.03
N VAL A 240 -12.41 -11.97 -0.65
CA VAL A 240 -12.39 -11.59 -2.07
C VAL A 240 -11.92 -10.15 -2.30
N GLY A 241 -11.18 -9.62 -1.35
CA GLY A 241 -10.57 -8.30 -1.43
C GLY A 241 -9.33 -8.23 -2.32
N ARG A 242 -8.57 -7.15 -2.17
CA ARG A 242 -7.37 -6.87 -2.97
C ARG A 242 -6.32 -8.00 -2.87
N ILE A 243 -6.01 -8.47 -1.66
CA ILE A 243 -5.04 -9.55 -1.47
C ILE A 243 -5.54 -10.86 -2.06
N GLY A 244 -6.81 -11.21 -1.83
CA GLY A 244 -7.43 -12.38 -2.46
C GLY A 244 -7.31 -12.35 -3.98
N SER A 245 -7.50 -11.17 -4.60
CA SER A 245 -7.32 -10.99 -6.04
C SER A 245 -5.87 -11.22 -6.49
N TYR A 246 -4.89 -10.80 -5.71
CA TYR A 246 -3.47 -11.05 -6.02
C TYR A 246 -3.13 -12.54 -5.92
N LEU A 247 -3.61 -13.22 -4.86
CA LEU A 247 -3.43 -14.66 -4.68
C LEU A 247 -4.06 -15.46 -5.83
N MET A 248 -5.24 -15.06 -6.29
CA MET A 248 -5.86 -15.68 -7.46
C MET A 248 -5.03 -15.55 -8.74
N GLN A 249 -4.47 -14.37 -8.98
CA GLN A 249 -3.63 -14.13 -10.16
C GLN A 249 -2.36 -14.98 -10.14
N ILE A 250 -1.61 -14.98 -9.00
CA ILE A 250 -0.37 -15.77 -8.90
C ILE A 250 -0.64 -17.28 -8.92
N ALA A 251 -1.74 -17.73 -8.33
CA ALA A 251 -2.15 -19.13 -8.41
C ALA A 251 -2.42 -19.52 -9.87
N GLY A 252 -3.16 -18.70 -10.62
CA GLY A 252 -3.43 -18.92 -12.05
C GLY A 252 -2.15 -18.95 -12.91
N GLU A 253 -1.17 -18.04 -12.66
CA GLU A 253 0.14 -18.08 -13.36
C GLU A 253 0.95 -19.36 -13.04
N CYS A 254 0.67 -20.00 -11.89
CA CYS A 254 1.26 -21.28 -11.49
C CYS A 254 0.39 -22.50 -11.83
N GLU A 255 -0.69 -22.32 -12.60
CA GLU A 255 -1.65 -23.39 -12.92
C GLU A 255 -2.25 -24.07 -11.67
N LYS A 256 -2.45 -23.28 -10.61
CA LYS A 256 -3.03 -23.72 -9.33
C LYS A 256 -4.41 -23.12 -9.15
N GLU A 257 -5.26 -23.84 -8.44
CA GLU A 257 -6.62 -23.43 -8.19
C GLU A 257 -6.97 -23.55 -6.70
N PHE A 258 -7.77 -22.62 -6.23
CA PHE A 258 -8.45 -22.77 -4.94
C PHE A 258 -9.67 -23.69 -5.11
N LYS A 259 -9.88 -24.58 -4.19
CA LYS A 259 -11.06 -25.46 -4.19
C LYS A 259 -12.36 -24.68 -4.02
N CYS A 260 -12.31 -23.60 -3.25
CA CYS A 260 -13.46 -22.80 -2.89
C CYS A 260 -13.01 -21.38 -2.53
N VAL A 261 -13.92 -20.42 -2.71
CA VAL A 261 -13.75 -19.02 -2.29
C VAL A 261 -14.92 -18.65 -1.39
N CYS A 262 -14.63 -17.98 -0.27
CA CYS A 262 -15.67 -17.53 0.66
C CYS A 262 -15.36 -16.13 1.23
N ASP A 263 -16.41 -15.47 1.68
CA ASP A 263 -16.32 -14.14 2.30
C ASP A 263 -17.49 -13.94 3.29
N ASN A 264 -17.26 -13.11 4.31
CA ASN A 264 -18.29 -12.77 5.31
C ASN A 264 -19.30 -11.73 4.82
N SER A 265 -18.96 -10.96 3.79
CA SER A 265 -19.84 -9.93 3.25
C SER A 265 -21.05 -10.53 2.55
N LYS A 266 -22.23 -10.37 3.12
CA LYS A 266 -23.49 -10.87 2.55
C LYS A 266 -23.77 -10.34 1.14
N ASN A 267 -23.29 -9.13 0.82
CA ASN A 267 -23.54 -8.49 -0.47
C ASN A 267 -22.79 -9.18 -1.64
N ILE A 268 -21.74 -9.93 -1.34
CA ILE A 268 -20.92 -10.61 -2.36
C ILE A 268 -21.10 -12.13 -2.33
N GLN A 269 -21.71 -12.68 -1.27
CA GLN A 269 -22.08 -14.10 -1.22
C GLN A 269 -23.04 -14.44 -2.36
N SER A 270 -22.90 -15.62 -2.93
CA SER A 270 -23.63 -16.11 -4.10
C SER A 270 -23.37 -15.34 -5.40
N THR A 271 -22.47 -14.33 -5.40
CA THR A 271 -22.03 -13.69 -6.62
C THR A 271 -20.86 -14.45 -7.27
N LYS A 272 -20.61 -14.22 -8.55
CA LYS A 272 -19.47 -14.80 -9.25
C LYS A 272 -18.25 -13.87 -9.18
N TRP A 273 -17.13 -14.40 -8.68
CA TRP A 273 -15.86 -13.67 -8.57
C TRP A 273 -14.69 -14.54 -9.08
N ASN A 274 -13.94 -14.04 -10.06
CA ASN A 274 -12.84 -14.77 -10.71
C ASN A 274 -13.17 -16.24 -11.08
N GLY A 275 -14.38 -16.47 -11.57
CA GLY A 275 -14.83 -17.82 -11.94
C GLY A 275 -15.48 -18.63 -10.81
N TYR A 276 -15.34 -18.22 -9.57
CA TYR A 276 -15.90 -18.89 -8.40
C TYR A 276 -17.22 -18.27 -7.94
N TYR A 277 -18.14 -19.07 -7.45
CA TYR A 277 -19.25 -18.56 -6.64
C TYR A 277 -18.77 -18.37 -5.20
N VAL A 278 -18.87 -17.12 -4.71
CA VAL A 278 -18.45 -16.76 -3.36
C VAL A 278 -19.42 -17.37 -2.35
N ARG A 279 -18.91 -18.19 -1.44
CA ARG A 279 -19.68 -18.87 -0.37
C ARG A 279 -19.65 -18.07 0.91
N SER A 280 -20.57 -18.40 1.86
CA SER A 280 -20.35 -17.99 3.25
C SER A 280 -19.26 -18.86 3.91
N LEU A 281 -18.71 -18.40 5.05
CA LEU A 281 -17.73 -19.19 5.81
C LEU A 281 -18.33 -20.51 6.28
N GLU A 282 -19.59 -20.51 6.73
CA GLU A 282 -20.29 -21.69 7.20
C GLU A 282 -20.45 -22.76 6.09
N ASP A 283 -20.83 -22.31 4.87
CA ASP A 283 -20.98 -23.22 3.73
C ASP A 283 -19.62 -23.78 3.31
N ALA A 284 -18.57 -22.94 3.30
CA ALA A 284 -17.21 -23.36 2.97
C ALA A 284 -16.66 -24.35 4.01
N ALA A 285 -16.80 -24.08 5.33
CA ALA A 285 -16.36 -24.97 6.41
C ALA A 285 -17.06 -26.33 6.34
N LYS A 286 -18.35 -26.33 6.03
CA LYS A 286 -19.12 -27.57 5.90
C LYS A 286 -18.72 -28.41 4.70
N LYS A 287 -18.47 -27.77 3.53
CA LYS A 287 -18.20 -28.45 2.26
C LYS A 287 -16.74 -28.79 2.02
N CYS A 288 -15.83 -28.08 2.67
CA CYS A 288 -14.38 -28.18 2.45
C CYS A 288 -13.65 -28.72 3.68
N LYS A 289 -14.19 -29.74 4.34
CA LYS A 289 -13.52 -30.42 5.44
C LYS A 289 -12.17 -30.99 5.00
N GLY A 290 -11.15 -30.84 5.83
CA GLY A 290 -9.78 -31.30 5.54
C GLY A 290 -9.02 -30.41 4.53
N CYS A 291 -9.56 -29.25 4.18
CA CYS A 291 -8.86 -28.24 3.39
C CYS A 291 -8.12 -27.24 4.28
N LYS A 292 -7.04 -26.63 3.76
CA LYS A 292 -6.45 -25.45 4.39
C LYS A 292 -7.30 -24.21 4.06
N PHE A 293 -7.44 -23.30 5.02
CA PHE A 293 -8.17 -22.04 4.88
C PHE A 293 -7.19 -20.89 4.90
N VAL A 294 -6.92 -20.28 3.75
CA VAL A 294 -6.02 -19.10 3.60
C VAL A 294 -6.84 -17.84 3.83
N ILE A 295 -6.59 -17.15 4.94
CA ILE A 295 -7.23 -15.87 5.24
C ILE A 295 -6.44 -14.74 4.61
N SER A 296 -6.98 -14.08 3.59
CA SER A 296 -6.39 -12.96 2.87
C SER A 296 -6.78 -11.58 3.41
N VAL A 297 -7.44 -11.53 4.57
CA VAL A 297 -7.95 -10.30 5.20
C VAL A 297 -7.16 -10.04 6.49
N GLU A 298 -6.02 -9.37 6.38
CA GLU A 298 -5.10 -9.15 7.52
C GLU A 298 -5.79 -8.47 8.72
N ARG A 299 -6.56 -7.40 8.45
CA ARG A 299 -7.20 -6.60 9.50
C ARG A 299 -8.17 -7.40 10.39
N PHE A 300 -8.80 -8.43 9.84
CA PHE A 300 -9.80 -9.23 10.52
C PHE A 300 -9.35 -10.69 10.68
N PHE A 301 -8.03 -10.93 10.65
CA PHE A 301 -7.49 -12.29 10.71
C PHE A 301 -7.95 -13.04 11.95
N ASP A 302 -7.78 -12.46 13.13
CA ASP A 302 -8.07 -13.12 14.40
C ASP A 302 -9.58 -13.38 14.58
N GLU A 303 -10.43 -12.46 14.13
CA GLU A 303 -11.88 -12.60 14.14
C GLU A 303 -12.33 -13.74 13.21
N ILE A 304 -11.81 -13.76 11.97
CA ILE A 304 -12.15 -14.81 10.99
C ILE A 304 -11.59 -16.15 11.43
N LYS A 305 -10.38 -16.20 12.00
CA LYS A 305 -9.79 -17.40 12.58
C LYS A 305 -10.68 -17.97 13.68
N ALA A 306 -11.09 -17.15 14.64
CA ALA A 306 -11.97 -17.57 15.72
C ALA A 306 -13.32 -18.11 15.18
N GLN A 307 -13.89 -17.46 14.16
CA GLN A 307 -15.10 -17.92 13.51
C GLN A 307 -14.91 -19.29 12.83
N LEU A 308 -13.83 -19.50 12.07
CA LEU A 308 -13.53 -20.79 11.44
C LEU A 308 -13.35 -21.90 12.48
N MET A 309 -12.66 -21.63 13.59
CA MET A 309 -12.50 -22.57 14.69
C MET A 309 -13.84 -22.93 15.34
N SER A 310 -14.74 -21.98 15.51
CA SER A 310 -16.10 -22.22 16.01
C SER A 310 -16.95 -23.08 15.06
N LEU A 311 -16.62 -23.10 13.76
CA LEU A 311 -17.22 -23.94 12.73
C LEU A 311 -16.56 -25.32 12.61
N GLY A 312 -15.61 -25.65 13.50
CA GLY A 312 -14.92 -26.93 13.56
C GLY A 312 -13.73 -27.10 12.64
N ILE A 313 -13.12 -25.98 12.18
CA ILE A 313 -11.86 -26.01 11.46
C ILE A 313 -10.72 -25.97 12.48
N GLU A 314 -9.80 -26.91 12.36
CA GLU A 314 -8.63 -27.00 13.24
C GLU A 314 -7.70 -25.79 13.01
N GLU A 315 -7.08 -25.30 14.08
CA GLU A 315 -6.15 -24.15 14.00
C GLU A 315 -5.00 -24.42 13.02
N SER A 316 -4.49 -25.65 12.98
CA SER A 316 -3.46 -26.09 12.04
C SER A 316 -3.85 -26.02 10.57
N ASP A 317 -5.16 -25.94 10.28
CA ASP A 317 -5.69 -25.82 8.92
C ASP A 317 -5.95 -24.36 8.51
N ILE A 318 -5.69 -23.42 9.41
CA ILE A 318 -5.87 -22.00 9.15
C ILE A 318 -4.51 -21.36 8.84
N VAL A 319 -4.39 -20.78 7.66
CA VAL A 319 -3.17 -20.17 7.14
C VAL A 319 -3.35 -18.67 7.04
N ARG A 320 -2.42 -17.92 7.59
CA ARG A 320 -2.37 -16.47 7.46
C ARG A 320 -1.64 -16.09 6.18
N TYR A 321 -2.23 -15.16 5.42
CA TYR A 321 -1.49 -14.46 4.36
C TYR A 321 -0.50 -13.50 4.98
#